data_6ae06171c90cb21d5160a5c481b8166a
#
_entry.id   6ae06171c90cb21d5160a5c481b8166a
#
_cell.length_a   1.000
_cell.length_b   1.000
_cell.length_c   1.000
_cell.angle_alpha   90.00
_cell.angle_beta   90.00
_cell.angle_gamma   90.00
#
_symmetry.space_group_name_H-M   'P 1'
#
loop_
_entity.id
_entity.type
_entity.pdbx_description
1 polymer ?
#
loop_
_entity_poly.entity_id
_entity_poly.type
_entity_poly.pdbx_seq_one_letter_code
_entity_poly.pdbx_strand_id
1 'polypeptide(L)'
;MLFPLSFSKVEYMSQPTAQVSTEVHTNGSQEASVTVPAIDAGTAEIERIFKLQEAHQYAVAKSTARERKEKLKRLHKAILSRKQDIRDALYADYRKHPSEVDLTEIFPVTSEIKHAVRHVSKWMRPHRVKTPLALLGTRSHIHYEPKGTALIIAPWNFPVNLVFGPLVSAVAAGNCVMIKPSELTPHASAVTKSIVEEVFDESEVAVVEGGIETSTSLLALPFNHIFFTGSPAIGKVVMQAASKHLTSVTLELGGKSPTVVDETANIDAAARRIAWAKFTNNGQICIAPDYLFVHESKKDELLAKLKENIESFYGIDARRSDSYARIVNNRHYQRLSGYIEDAKQKGATVAYGGRTEGSEDYVEPTVLTDVDPSSAVMTEEIFGPVLPVYGYTSLDEPIEMINSKEKPLALYIYSKNQGNIDRIIQNTRAGGTCINHSVMHFFQNNLPFGGSNNSGIGKGHGFFGFEAFSNPRGVFKQVLPFSAIELMMAPFNKLKQTIIDLSIRYF
;
A
#
# COMPACT_ATOMS: atom_id res chain seq x y z
N MET A 1 -0.19 29.21 34.80
CA MET A 1 -1.28 28.36 35.30
C MET A 1 -1.24 27.05 34.51
N LEU A 2 -0.73 26.00 35.15
CA LEU A 2 -0.64 24.66 34.58
C LEU A 2 -1.88 23.87 35.03
N PHE A 3 -2.68 23.39 34.08
CA PHE A 3 -3.75 22.45 34.38
C PHE A 3 -3.24 21.02 34.16
N PRO A 4 -3.48 20.09 35.10
CA PRO A 4 -3.16 18.71 34.91
C PRO A 4 -4.24 17.98 34.11
N LEU A 5 -3.87 17.34 33.02
CA LEU A 5 -4.72 16.42 32.28
C LEU A 5 -4.75 15.06 32.99
N SER A 6 -5.90 14.68 33.51
CA SER A 6 -6.14 13.36 34.09
C SER A 6 -6.37 12.35 32.94
N PHE A 7 -5.53 11.33 32.87
CA PHE A 7 -5.76 10.18 32.00
C PHE A 7 -6.72 9.19 32.66
N SER A 8 -7.91 9.00 32.10
CA SER A 8 -8.79 7.90 32.47
C SER A 8 -8.26 6.59 31.85
N LYS A 9 -8.09 5.60 32.69
CA LYS A 9 -7.77 4.22 32.30
C LYS A 9 -8.93 3.64 31.48
N VAL A 10 -8.64 3.21 30.27
CA VAL A 10 -9.52 2.33 29.48
C VAL A 10 -9.21 0.90 29.91
N GLU A 11 -10.11 0.27 30.64
CA GLU A 11 -10.05 -1.14 30.98
C GLU A 11 -10.41 -2.00 29.76
N TYR A 12 -9.49 -2.86 29.35
CA TYR A 12 -9.75 -3.89 28.37
C TYR A 12 -10.50 -5.05 29.06
N MET A 13 -11.76 -5.23 28.70
CA MET A 13 -12.51 -6.43 29.09
C MET A 13 -11.97 -7.64 28.31
N SER A 14 -11.29 -8.53 29.03
CA SER A 14 -10.96 -9.88 28.59
C SER A 14 -12.21 -10.75 28.62
N GLN A 15 -12.63 -11.29 27.47
CA GLN A 15 -13.62 -12.35 27.42
C GLN A 15 -12.94 -13.73 27.40
N PRO A 16 -13.50 -14.74 28.07
CA PRO A 16 -12.87 -16.03 28.22
C PRO A 16 -13.01 -16.91 26.97
N THR A 17 -11.96 -17.65 26.68
CA THR A 17 -11.90 -18.70 25.66
C THR A 17 -12.90 -19.83 25.97
N ALA A 18 -13.88 -20.03 25.10
CA ALA A 18 -14.74 -21.20 25.12
C ALA A 18 -14.02 -22.38 24.46
N GLN A 19 -13.76 -23.43 25.25
CA GLN A 19 -13.39 -24.74 24.73
C GLN A 19 -14.62 -25.38 24.10
N VAL A 20 -14.56 -25.67 22.80
CA VAL A 20 -15.55 -26.51 22.11
C VAL A 20 -14.94 -27.88 21.91
N SER A 21 -15.48 -28.87 22.67
CA SER A 21 -15.25 -30.27 22.41
C SER A 21 -16.16 -30.74 21.27
N THR A 22 -15.57 -31.24 20.19
CA THR A 22 -16.30 -31.87 19.08
C THR A 22 -16.01 -33.38 19.09
N GLU A 23 -17.06 -34.16 19.28
CA GLU A 23 -17.04 -35.58 19.01
C GLU A 23 -16.96 -35.86 17.51
N VAL A 24 -16.06 -36.78 17.15
CA VAL A 24 -15.81 -37.16 15.75
C VAL A 24 -16.71 -38.33 15.39
N HIS A 25 -17.62 -38.12 14.44
CA HIS A 25 -18.22 -39.23 13.68
C HIS A 25 -17.52 -39.33 12.32
N THR A 26 -16.83 -40.46 12.14
CA THR A 26 -16.18 -40.85 10.89
C THR A 26 -17.22 -41.42 9.91
N ASN A 27 -17.29 -40.80 8.69
CA ASN A 27 -17.49 -41.54 7.43
C ASN A 27 -17.28 -40.65 6.22
N GLY A 28 -16.41 -41.10 5.31
CA GLY A 28 -16.37 -40.73 3.88
C GLY A 28 -15.40 -39.63 3.49
N SER A 29 -14.26 -40.03 2.92
CA SER A 29 -13.36 -39.28 2.02
C SER A 29 -13.44 -37.75 2.04
N GLN A 30 -12.72 -37.12 2.96
CA GLN A 30 -12.36 -35.72 2.92
C GLN A 30 -10.87 -35.61 2.56
N GLU A 31 -10.58 -34.93 1.46
CA GLU A 31 -9.25 -34.37 1.25
C GLU A 31 -8.95 -33.43 2.41
N ALA A 32 -8.01 -33.82 3.26
CA ALA A 32 -7.61 -33.03 4.40
C ALA A 32 -6.91 -31.74 3.88
N SER A 33 -7.57 -30.62 4.07
CA SER A 33 -6.89 -29.34 3.99
C SER A 33 -5.80 -29.31 5.07
N VAL A 34 -4.55 -29.42 4.66
CA VAL A 34 -3.41 -29.28 5.55
C VAL A 34 -3.35 -27.82 5.97
N THR A 35 -3.93 -27.49 7.12
CA THR A 35 -3.66 -26.22 7.78
C THR A 35 -2.21 -26.25 8.25
N VAL A 36 -1.33 -25.57 7.54
CA VAL A 36 0.03 -25.30 8.03
C VAL A 36 -0.10 -24.38 9.24
N PRO A 37 0.27 -24.82 10.46
CA PRO A 37 0.22 -23.92 11.61
C PRO A 37 1.18 -22.77 11.39
N ALA A 38 0.74 -21.53 11.59
CA ALA A 38 1.63 -20.37 11.60
C ALA A 38 2.64 -20.58 12.74
N ILE A 39 3.93 -20.70 12.38
CA ILE A 39 5.01 -20.83 13.35
C ILE A 39 5.27 -19.43 13.88
N ASP A 40 4.83 -19.14 15.09
CA ASP A 40 5.17 -17.88 15.77
C ASP A 40 6.66 -17.91 16.15
N ALA A 41 7.45 -17.00 15.61
CA ALA A 41 8.82 -16.80 16.05
C ALA A 41 8.82 -16.24 17.47
N GLY A 42 9.50 -16.90 18.39
CA GLY A 42 9.60 -16.45 19.77
C GLY A 42 10.29 -15.08 19.89
N THR A 43 9.91 -14.27 20.90
CA THR A 43 10.46 -12.93 21.13
C THR A 43 11.99 -12.92 21.17
N ALA A 44 12.62 -13.93 21.78
CA ALA A 44 14.07 -14.06 21.86
C ALA A 44 14.75 -14.18 20.49
N GLU A 45 14.14 -14.88 19.56
CA GLU A 45 14.64 -15.02 18.19
C GLU A 45 14.52 -13.70 17.41
N ILE A 46 13.42 -12.99 17.57
CA ILE A 46 13.19 -11.67 16.98
C ILE A 46 14.26 -10.68 17.47
N GLU A 47 14.53 -10.65 18.77
CA GLU A 47 15.59 -9.80 19.36
C GLU A 47 16.98 -10.19 18.89
N ARG A 48 17.27 -11.48 18.74
CA ARG A 48 18.54 -11.99 18.22
C ARG A 48 18.79 -11.49 16.80
N ILE A 49 17.81 -11.65 15.92
CA ILE A 49 17.89 -11.20 14.52
C ILE A 49 18.06 -9.67 14.47
N PHE A 50 17.28 -8.93 15.26
CA PHE A 50 17.37 -7.47 15.31
C PHE A 50 18.77 -7.01 15.70
N LYS A 51 19.35 -7.56 16.78
CA LYS A 51 20.72 -7.23 17.22
C LYS A 51 21.78 -7.56 16.17
N LEU A 52 21.61 -8.69 15.46
CA LEU A 52 22.48 -9.08 14.36
C LEU A 52 22.47 -8.03 13.26
N GLN A 53 21.26 -7.57 12.82
CA GLN A 53 21.09 -6.55 11.80
C GLN A 53 21.55 -5.17 12.27
N GLU A 54 21.28 -4.80 13.53
CA GLU A 54 21.75 -3.56 14.14
C GLU A 54 23.28 -3.46 14.12
N ALA A 55 23.97 -4.55 14.40
CA ALA A 55 25.44 -4.60 14.32
C ALA A 55 25.94 -4.54 12.86
N HIS A 56 25.20 -5.12 11.90
CA HIS A 56 25.63 -5.24 10.51
C HIS A 56 25.25 -4.03 9.63
N GLN A 57 24.30 -3.18 10.02
CA GLN A 57 23.73 -2.10 9.21
C GLN A 57 24.78 -1.15 8.60
N TYR A 58 25.86 -0.86 9.33
CA TYR A 58 26.92 0.04 8.83
C TYR A 58 27.77 -0.58 7.71
N ALA A 59 27.91 -1.91 7.69
CA ALA A 59 28.55 -2.63 6.60
C ALA A 59 27.66 -2.58 5.33
N VAL A 60 26.36 -2.83 5.49
CA VAL A 60 25.39 -2.75 4.38
C VAL A 60 25.28 -1.33 3.83
N ALA A 61 25.29 -0.32 4.71
CA ALA A 61 25.23 1.10 4.32
C ALA A 61 26.40 1.51 3.40
N LYS A 62 27.59 0.92 3.59
CA LYS A 62 28.79 1.17 2.78
C LYS A 62 28.79 0.43 1.43
N SER A 63 27.80 -0.42 1.17
CA SER A 63 27.71 -1.16 -0.09
C SER A 63 27.64 -0.22 -1.29
N THR A 64 28.38 -0.60 -2.34
CA THR A 64 28.42 0.14 -3.59
C THR A 64 27.15 -0.07 -4.41
N ALA A 65 26.91 0.83 -5.38
CA ALA A 65 25.80 0.64 -6.32
C ALA A 65 25.87 -0.66 -7.10
N ARG A 66 27.09 -1.19 -7.35
CA ARG A 66 27.29 -2.48 -8.02
C ARG A 66 26.81 -3.63 -7.13
N GLU A 67 27.18 -3.64 -5.87
CA GLU A 67 26.76 -4.68 -4.91
C GLU A 67 25.24 -4.68 -4.71
N ARG A 68 24.60 -3.51 -4.54
CA ARG A 68 23.15 -3.40 -4.45
C ARG A 68 22.45 -3.91 -5.71
N LYS A 69 22.96 -3.58 -6.89
CA LYS A 69 22.45 -4.11 -8.16
C LYS A 69 22.56 -5.63 -8.24
N GLU A 70 23.68 -6.22 -7.81
CA GLU A 70 23.84 -7.67 -7.84
C GLU A 70 22.89 -8.38 -6.87
N LYS A 71 22.63 -7.82 -5.66
CA LYS A 71 21.60 -8.32 -4.74
C LYS A 71 20.21 -8.29 -5.39
N LEU A 72 19.84 -7.19 -6.01
CA LEU A 72 18.55 -7.05 -6.71
C LEU A 72 18.41 -8.00 -7.90
N LYS A 73 19.49 -8.24 -8.65
CA LYS A 73 19.49 -9.22 -9.75
C LYS A 73 19.36 -10.66 -9.24
N ARG A 74 20.00 -11.01 -8.12
CA ARG A 74 19.82 -12.32 -7.48
C ARG A 74 18.38 -12.51 -7.04
N LEU A 75 17.77 -11.51 -6.40
CA LEU A 75 16.36 -11.53 -6.01
C LEU A 75 15.44 -11.70 -7.24
N HIS A 76 15.71 -10.95 -8.32
CA HIS A 76 14.96 -11.10 -9.57
C HIS A 76 15.04 -12.54 -10.14
N LYS A 77 16.24 -13.14 -10.13
CA LYS A 77 16.43 -14.51 -10.60
C LYS A 77 15.70 -15.52 -9.71
N ALA A 78 15.78 -15.38 -8.40
CA ALA A 78 15.12 -16.26 -7.44
C ALA A 78 13.59 -16.22 -7.59
N ILE A 79 13.00 -15.03 -7.71
CA ILE A 79 11.55 -14.87 -7.95
C ILE A 79 11.14 -15.57 -9.26
N LEU A 80 11.90 -15.39 -10.34
CA LEU A 80 11.56 -16.01 -11.62
C LEU A 80 11.74 -17.53 -11.62
N SER A 81 12.73 -18.07 -10.90
CA SER A 81 12.94 -19.52 -10.77
C SER A 81 11.86 -20.20 -9.93
N ARG A 82 11.27 -19.47 -8.97
CA ARG A 82 10.19 -19.93 -8.08
C ARG A 82 8.80 -19.52 -8.54
N LYS A 83 8.65 -19.13 -9.80
CA LYS A 83 7.38 -18.64 -10.35
C LYS A 83 6.23 -19.63 -10.17
N GLN A 84 6.49 -20.94 -10.33
CA GLN A 84 5.45 -21.95 -10.14
C GLN A 84 5.08 -22.10 -8.66
N ASP A 85 6.07 -22.12 -7.77
CA ASP A 85 5.83 -22.20 -6.32
C ASP A 85 4.96 -21.03 -5.82
N ILE A 86 5.20 -19.81 -6.36
CA ILE A 86 4.37 -18.62 -6.04
C ILE A 86 2.94 -18.81 -6.54
N ARG A 87 2.73 -19.34 -7.74
CA ARG A 87 1.41 -19.59 -8.30
C ARG A 87 0.64 -20.62 -7.46
N ASP A 88 1.29 -21.72 -7.12
CA ASP A 88 0.69 -22.80 -6.36
C ASP A 88 0.34 -22.34 -4.94
N ALA A 89 1.21 -21.56 -4.29
CA ALA A 89 0.97 -20.98 -2.98
C ALA A 89 -0.26 -20.06 -2.96
N LEU A 90 -0.38 -19.14 -3.92
CA LEU A 90 -1.52 -18.23 -4.00
C LEU A 90 -2.82 -18.89 -4.43
N TYR A 91 -2.73 -19.97 -5.19
CA TYR A 91 -3.88 -20.82 -5.46
C TYR A 91 -4.33 -21.57 -4.19
N ALA A 92 -3.39 -22.07 -3.39
CA ALA A 92 -3.69 -22.74 -2.14
C ALA A 92 -4.29 -21.79 -1.09
N ASP A 93 -3.79 -20.55 -1.00
CA ASP A 93 -4.27 -19.56 -0.02
C ASP A 93 -5.69 -19.08 -0.33
N TYR A 94 -6.04 -18.75 -1.58
CA TYR A 94 -7.38 -18.25 -1.94
C TYR A 94 -7.74 -18.39 -3.43
N ARG A 95 -7.27 -19.46 -4.08
CA ARG A 95 -7.61 -19.86 -5.45
C ARG A 95 -7.32 -18.79 -6.51
N LYS A 96 -6.27 -17.98 -6.31
CA LYS A 96 -5.87 -16.96 -7.30
C LYS A 96 -5.30 -17.62 -8.56
N HIS A 97 -5.86 -17.29 -9.72
CA HIS A 97 -5.46 -17.89 -11.00
C HIS A 97 -3.98 -17.60 -11.33
N PRO A 98 -3.19 -18.57 -11.85
CA PRO A 98 -1.77 -18.38 -12.16
C PRO A 98 -1.45 -17.15 -13.02
N SER A 99 -2.27 -16.83 -14.02
CA SER A 99 -2.08 -15.63 -14.85
C SER A 99 -2.32 -14.34 -14.10
N GLU A 100 -3.25 -14.33 -13.14
CA GLU A 100 -3.49 -13.19 -12.26
C GLU A 100 -2.33 -13.01 -11.28
N VAL A 101 -1.78 -14.11 -10.74
CA VAL A 101 -0.55 -14.10 -9.93
C VAL A 101 0.60 -13.48 -10.72
N ASP A 102 0.82 -13.91 -11.97
CA ASP A 102 1.86 -13.34 -12.81
C ASP A 102 1.70 -11.84 -13.02
N LEU A 103 0.48 -11.40 -13.29
CA LEU A 103 0.18 -10.00 -13.61
C LEU A 103 0.25 -9.08 -12.38
N THR A 104 -0.21 -9.55 -11.21
CA THR A 104 -0.43 -8.69 -10.04
C THR A 104 0.60 -8.85 -8.93
N GLU A 105 1.35 -9.95 -8.93
CA GLU A 105 2.39 -10.23 -7.93
C GLU A 105 3.80 -10.20 -8.55
N ILE A 106 4.03 -11.00 -9.59
CA ILE A 106 5.37 -11.20 -10.14
C ILE A 106 5.78 -10.03 -11.05
N PHE A 107 4.89 -9.60 -11.95
CA PHE A 107 5.19 -8.52 -12.90
C PHE A 107 5.51 -7.19 -12.21
N PRO A 108 4.75 -6.69 -11.22
CA PRO A 108 5.08 -5.46 -10.52
C PRO A 108 6.45 -5.51 -9.85
N VAL A 109 6.73 -6.58 -9.10
CA VAL A 109 8.02 -6.77 -8.42
C VAL A 109 9.18 -6.80 -9.40
N THR A 110 9.06 -7.58 -10.48
CA THR A 110 10.14 -7.68 -11.48
C THR A 110 10.34 -6.37 -12.23
N SER A 111 9.28 -5.59 -12.44
CA SER A 111 9.34 -4.24 -13.01
C SER A 111 10.07 -3.28 -12.06
N GLU A 112 9.73 -3.29 -10.77
CA GLU A 112 10.37 -2.48 -9.73
C GLU A 112 11.87 -2.82 -9.61
N ILE A 113 12.23 -4.11 -9.57
CA ILE A 113 13.63 -4.55 -9.55
C ILE A 113 14.39 -4.01 -10.77
N LYS A 114 13.85 -4.18 -11.98
CA LYS A 114 14.48 -3.70 -13.21
C LYS A 114 14.65 -2.18 -13.20
N HIS A 115 13.67 -1.45 -12.68
CA HIS A 115 13.73 -0.01 -12.52
C HIS A 115 14.82 0.39 -11.54
N ALA A 116 14.87 -0.20 -10.35
CA ALA A 116 15.90 0.05 -9.34
C ALA A 116 17.30 -0.26 -9.85
N VAL A 117 17.52 -1.43 -10.50
CA VAL A 117 18.81 -1.80 -11.10
C VAL A 117 19.31 -0.78 -12.13
N ARG A 118 18.41 -0.19 -12.91
CA ARG A 118 18.78 0.87 -13.88
C ARG A 118 19.17 2.18 -13.19
N HIS A 119 18.51 2.52 -12.09
CA HIS A 119 18.56 3.88 -11.54
C HIS A 119 19.34 4.02 -10.22
N VAL A 120 19.60 2.96 -9.45
CA VAL A 120 20.23 3.04 -8.12
C VAL A 120 21.58 3.77 -8.14
N SER A 121 22.39 3.58 -9.19
CA SER A 121 23.65 4.33 -9.34
C SER A 121 23.46 5.85 -9.45
N LYS A 122 22.33 6.30 -9.99
CA LYS A 122 21.95 7.71 -10.05
C LYS A 122 21.41 8.20 -8.71
N TRP A 123 20.55 7.41 -8.07
CA TRP A 123 19.93 7.74 -6.79
C TRP A 123 20.96 7.91 -5.67
N MET A 124 21.99 7.06 -5.64
CA MET A 124 23.06 7.11 -4.65
C MET A 124 24.06 8.26 -4.85
N ARG A 125 24.05 8.93 -6.01
CA ARG A 125 24.97 10.07 -6.23
C ARG A 125 24.49 11.29 -5.44
N PRO A 126 25.42 12.15 -4.94
CA PRO A 126 25.05 13.42 -4.36
C PRO A 126 24.25 14.28 -5.35
N HIS A 127 23.05 14.68 -4.97
CA HIS A 127 22.18 15.52 -5.78
C HIS A 127 22.52 17.00 -5.54
N ARG A 128 23.21 17.63 -6.48
CA ARG A 128 23.57 19.05 -6.38
C ARG A 128 22.32 19.91 -6.34
N VAL A 129 22.31 20.90 -5.44
CA VAL A 129 21.28 21.94 -5.37
C VAL A 129 21.86 23.29 -5.78
N LYS A 130 20.99 24.19 -6.27
CA LYS A 130 21.41 25.53 -6.66
C LYS A 130 21.92 26.31 -5.43
N THR A 131 23.01 27.04 -5.60
CA THR A 131 23.54 27.92 -4.57
C THR A 131 22.90 29.30 -4.70
N PRO A 132 22.18 29.81 -3.66
CA PRO A 132 21.70 31.19 -3.65
C PRO A 132 22.86 32.19 -3.76
N LEU A 133 22.62 33.35 -4.34
CA LEU A 133 23.66 34.39 -4.54
C LEU A 133 24.28 34.82 -3.19
N ALA A 134 23.51 34.93 -2.15
CA ALA A 134 23.96 35.23 -0.78
C ALA A 134 24.99 34.21 -0.21
N LEU A 135 25.04 33.02 -0.80
CA LEU A 135 25.95 31.93 -0.42
C LEU A 135 27.03 31.68 -1.50
N LEU A 136 27.35 32.71 -2.29
CA LEU A 136 28.40 32.63 -3.30
C LEU A 136 29.73 32.17 -2.65
N GLY A 137 30.45 31.28 -3.32
CA GLY A 137 31.67 30.67 -2.76
C GLY A 137 31.43 29.33 -2.03
N THR A 138 30.18 28.86 -2.05
CA THR A 138 29.82 27.55 -1.45
C THR A 138 29.33 26.55 -2.49
N ARG A 139 29.24 25.29 -2.10
CA ARG A 139 28.57 24.22 -2.86
C ARG A 139 27.73 23.40 -1.90
N SER A 140 26.51 23.01 -2.36
CA SER A 140 25.61 22.19 -1.57
C SER A 140 25.09 21.03 -2.38
N HIS A 141 24.82 19.93 -1.67
CA HIS A 141 24.17 18.76 -2.26
C HIS A 141 23.37 18.00 -1.21
N ILE A 142 22.42 17.20 -1.68
CA ILE A 142 21.72 16.24 -0.86
C ILE A 142 22.43 14.89 -1.03
N HIS A 143 22.78 14.26 0.08
CA HIS A 143 23.33 12.91 0.14
C HIS A 143 22.26 11.99 0.75
N TYR A 144 21.78 11.01 -0.03
CA TYR A 144 20.85 10.00 0.46
C TYR A 144 21.65 8.89 1.14
N GLU A 145 21.47 8.76 2.45
CA GLU A 145 22.10 7.72 3.26
C GLU A 145 21.03 6.74 3.77
N PRO A 146 21.33 5.42 3.92
CA PRO A 146 20.36 4.47 4.46
C PRO A 146 19.89 4.90 5.85
N LYS A 147 18.64 4.63 6.19
CA LYS A 147 18.13 4.85 7.54
C LYS A 147 18.75 3.89 8.56
N GLY A 148 19.07 2.66 8.16
CA GLY A 148 19.70 1.65 9.04
C GLY A 148 18.96 0.33 9.04
N THR A 149 18.32 -0.03 10.16
CA THR A 149 17.44 -1.19 10.27
C THR A 149 16.00 -0.80 9.94
N ALA A 150 15.33 -1.57 9.09
CA ALA A 150 13.95 -1.34 8.68
C ALA A 150 13.08 -2.55 8.95
N LEU A 151 11.81 -2.32 9.28
CA LEU A 151 10.76 -3.32 9.40
C LEU A 151 9.75 -3.15 8.26
N ILE A 152 9.46 -4.23 7.54
CA ILE A 152 8.38 -4.29 6.55
C ILE A 152 7.28 -5.21 7.09
N ILE A 153 6.08 -4.68 7.30
CA ILE A 153 4.90 -5.47 7.67
C ILE A 153 3.94 -5.46 6.48
N ALA A 154 3.73 -6.62 5.89
CA ALA A 154 2.97 -6.77 4.66
C ALA A 154 1.60 -7.42 4.89
N PRO A 155 0.58 -7.04 4.08
CA PRO A 155 -0.77 -7.60 4.14
C PRO A 155 -0.89 -8.90 3.32
N TRP A 156 -2.08 -9.48 3.36
CA TRP A 156 -2.43 -10.75 2.75
C TRP A 156 -2.93 -10.67 1.30
N ASN A 157 -3.39 -9.51 0.84
CA ASN A 157 -4.09 -9.41 -0.45
C ASN A 157 -3.18 -9.49 -1.69
N PHE A 158 -1.93 -9.03 -1.56
CA PHE A 158 -0.85 -9.22 -2.53
C PHE A 158 0.43 -9.58 -1.77
N PRO A 159 0.49 -10.79 -1.16
CA PRO A 159 1.49 -11.13 -0.16
C PRO A 159 2.92 -11.22 -0.71
N VAL A 160 3.09 -11.41 -2.01
CA VAL A 160 4.40 -11.42 -2.67
C VAL A 160 4.80 -10.00 -3.11
N ASN A 161 3.91 -9.30 -3.79
CA ASN A 161 4.19 -7.95 -4.29
C ASN A 161 4.43 -6.95 -3.16
N LEU A 162 3.57 -6.95 -2.13
CA LEU A 162 3.66 -5.99 -1.04
C LEU A 162 4.73 -6.32 0.01
N VAL A 163 5.41 -7.47 -0.12
CA VAL A 163 6.67 -7.77 0.56
C VAL A 163 7.85 -7.32 -0.29
N PHE A 164 7.96 -7.81 -1.52
CA PHE A 164 9.14 -7.58 -2.33
C PHE A 164 9.24 -6.17 -2.90
N GLY A 165 8.13 -5.47 -3.17
CA GLY A 165 8.16 -4.08 -3.62
C GLY A 165 8.91 -3.16 -2.64
N PRO A 166 8.49 -3.06 -1.37
CA PRO A 166 9.23 -2.32 -0.35
C PRO A 166 10.65 -2.86 -0.09
N LEU A 167 10.86 -4.18 -0.16
CA LEU A 167 12.19 -4.77 -0.01
C LEU A 167 13.15 -4.28 -1.10
N VAL A 168 12.71 -4.20 -2.35
CA VAL A 168 13.53 -3.66 -3.46
C VAL A 168 13.99 -2.24 -3.14
N SER A 169 13.10 -1.40 -2.63
CA SER A 169 13.41 -0.03 -2.22
C SER A 169 14.40 0.02 -1.05
N ALA A 170 14.20 -0.81 -0.04
CA ALA A 170 15.08 -0.89 1.15
C ALA A 170 16.50 -1.37 0.79
N VAL A 171 16.62 -2.41 -0.05
CA VAL A 171 17.90 -2.93 -0.57
C VAL A 171 18.59 -1.91 -1.46
N ALA A 172 17.85 -1.22 -2.33
CA ALA A 172 18.40 -0.15 -3.16
C ALA A 172 18.94 1.01 -2.31
N ALA A 173 18.28 1.35 -1.21
CA ALA A 173 18.73 2.35 -0.24
C ALA A 173 19.88 1.86 0.65
N GLY A 174 20.06 0.53 0.85
CA GLY A 174 21.16 -0.07 1.62
C GLY A 174 20.85 -0.26 3.11
N ASN A 175 19.63 -0.63 3.43
CA ASN A 175 19.19 -0.96 4.78
C ASN A 175 19.29 -2.47 5.06
N CYS A 176 19.42 -2.83 6.33
CA CYS A 176 19.04 -4.15 6.82
C CYS A 176 17.53 -4.22 7.03
N VAL A 177 16.90 -5.36 6.79
CA VAL A 177 15.43 -5.46 6.76
C VAL A 177 14.94 -6.70 7.51
N MET A 178 14.01 -6.50 8.44
CA MET A 178 13.14 -7.58 8.92
C MET A 178 11.80 -7.48 8.22
N ILE A 179 11.26 -8.62 7.79
CA ILE A 179 9.99 -8.72 7.06
C ILE A 179 9.03 -9.57 7.87
N LYS A 180 7.83 -9.05 8.12
CA LYS A 180 6.72 -9.82 8.66
C LYS A 180 5.64 -9.95 7.58
N PRO A 181 5.55 -11.10 6.88
CA PRO A 181 4.45 -11.37 5.96
C PRO A 181 3.15 -11.64 6.73
N SER A 182 2.04 -11.77 6.02
CA SER A 182 0.75 -12.01 6.66
C SER A 182 0.54 -13.48 7.03
N GLU A 183 0.05 -13.72 8.22
CA GLU A 183 -0.40 -15.02 8.70
C GLU A 183 -1.66 -15.55 7.98
N LEU A 184 -2.38 -14.67 7.28
CA LEU A 184 -3.60 -15.06 6.54
C LEU A 184 -3.31 -15.74 5.20
N THR A 185 -2.05 -15.69 4.73
CA THR A 185 -1.59 -16.34 3.51
C THR A 185 -0.32 -17.15 3.78
N PRO A 186 -0.45 -18.25 4.54
CA PRO A 186 0.71 -18.99 5.03
C PRO A 186 1.55 -19.62 3.92
N HIS A 187 0.94 -20.10 2.83
CA HIS A 187 1.67 -20.69 1.71
C HIS A 187 2.53 -19.63 0.99
N ALA A 188 1.96 -18.45 0.71
CA ALA A 188 2.71 -17.35 0.10
C ALA A 188 3.81 -16.83 1.04
N SER A 189 3.58 -16.80 2.35
CA SER A 189 4.57 -16.41 3.36
C SER A 189 5.76 -17.37 3.37
N ALA A 190 5.52 -18.68 3.36
CA ALA A 190 6.57 -19.71 3.33
C ALA A 190 7.44 -19.62 2.05
N VAL A 191 6.82 -19.42 0.88
CA VAL A 191 7.55 -19.23 -0.38
C VAL A 191 8.35 -17.93 -0.35
N THR A 192 7.79 -16.85 0.17
CA THR A 192 8.49 -15.57 0.34
C THR A 192 9.72 -15.72 1.22
N LYS A 193 9.59 -16.40 2.37
CA LYS A 193 10.70 -16.69 3.28
C LYS A 193 11.79 -17.49 2.58
N SER A 194 11.42 -18.58 1.91
CA SER A 194 12.37 -19.40 1.16
C SER A 194 13.15 -18.63 0.09
N ILE A 195 12.50 -17.69 -0.62
CA ILE A 195 13.16 -16.82 -1.61
C ILE A 195 14.14 -15.86 -0.93
N VAL A 196 13.78 -15.29 0.21
CA VAL A 196 14.64 -14.35 0.95
C VAL A 196 15.88 -15.08 1.49
N GLU A 197 15.70 -16.24 2.09
CA GLU A 197 16.81 -17.08 2.64
C GLU A 197 17.77 -17.60 1.54
N GLU A 198 17.29 -17.82 0.30
CA GLU A 198 18.13 -18.16 -0.85
C GLU A 198 19.02 -16.99 -1.28
N VAL A 199 18.58 -15.75 -1.11
CA VAL A 199 19.22 -14.57 -1.69
C VAL A 199 20.07 -13.79 -0.70
N PHE A 200 19.64 -13.70 0.55
CA PHE A 200 20.22 -12.82 1.56
C PHE A 200 20.69 -13.60 2.78
N ASP A 201 21.76 -13.13 3.39
CA ASP A 201 22.12 -13.52 4.75
C ASP A 201 21.14 -12.88 5.75
N GLU A 202 20.85 -13.58 6.84
CA GLU A 202 19.93 -13.12 7.89
C GLU A 202 20.34 -11.78 8.50
N SER A 203 21.65 -11.50 8.53
CA SER A 203 22.18 -10.20 8.99
C SER A 203 21.79 -9.03 8.07
N GLU A 204 21.38 -9.31 6.83
CA GLU A 204 20.93 -8.28 5.88
C GLU A 204 19.41 -8.25 5.75
N VAL A 205 18.78 -9.41 5.48
CA VAL A 205 17.32 -9.53 5.33
C VAL A 205 16.83 -10.82 5.97
N ALA A 206 15.89 -10.70 6.89
CA ALA A 206 15.25 -11.84 7.56
C ALA A 206 13.74 -11.79 7.44
N VAL A 207 13.09 -12.96 7.36
CA VAL A 207 11.63 -13.11 7.39
C VAL A 207 11.22 -13.74 8.71
N VAL A 208 10.34 -13.05 9.41
CA VAL A 208 9.78 -13.48 10.68
C VAL A 208 8.29 -13.75 10.48
N GLU A 209 7.90 -15.01 10.49
CA GLU A 209 6.50 -15.43 10.38
C GLU A 209 5.83 -15.38 11.75
N GLY A 210 4.52 -15.15 11.76
CA GLY A 210 3.71 -15.16 12.96
C GLY A 210 2.54 -14.17 12.91
N GLY A 211 1.75 -14.19 13.97
CA GLY A 211 0.52 -13.42 14.11
C GLY A 211 0.67 -12.08 14.81
N ILE A 212 -0.32 -11.76 15.64
CA ILE A 212 -0.40 -10.49 16.38
C ILE A 212 0.73 -10.37 17.41
N GLU A 213 1.08 -11.44 18.10
CA GLU A 213 2.14 -11.45 19.13
C GLU A 213 3.50 -11.14 18.49
N THR A 214 3.83 -11.78 17.37
CA THR A 214 5.03 -11.49 16.57
C THR A 214 5.09 -10.04 16.13
N SER A 215 3.96 -9.50 15.60
CA SER A 215 3.87 -8.09 15.21
C SER A 215 4.10 -7.15 16.39
N THR A 216 3.56 -7.48 17.56
CA THR A 216 3.73 -6.69 18.79
C THR A 216 5.18 -6.68 19.25
N SER A 217 5.85 -7.85 19.24
CA SER A 217 7.28 -7.98 19.60
C SER A 217 8.17 -7.18 18.64
N LEU A 218 7.91 -7.26 17.33
CA LEU A 218 8.63 -6.48 16.33
C LEU A 218 8.44 -4.97 16.52
N LEU A 219 7.21 -4.51 16.76
CA LEU A 219 6.89 -3.10 16.96
C LEU A 219 7.44 -2.53 18.28
N ALA A 220 7.88 -3.37 19.22
CA ALA A 220 8.55 -2.94 20.44
C ALA A 220 10.03 -2.60 20.21
N LEU A 221 10.63 -3.02 19.10
CA LEU A 221 12.05 -2.81 18.79
C LEU A 221 12.33 -1.44 18.15
N PRO A 222 13.51 -0.85 18.40
CA PRO A 222 13.87 0.49 17.94
C PRO A 222 14.36 0.51 16.48
N PHE A 223 13.53 0.06 15.54
CA PHE A 223 13.84 0.19 14.11
C PHE A 223 14.01 1.66 13.71
N ASN A 224 14.84 1.92 12.70
CA ASN A 224 15.00 3.26 12.14
C ASN A 224 13.87 3.65 11.19
N HIS A 225 13.22 2.66 10.57
CA HIS A 225 12.08 2.84 9.69
C HIS A 225 11.12 1.66 9.74
N ILE A 226 9.82 1.95 9.69
CA ILE A 226 8.76 0.95 9.52
C ILE A 226 7.99 1.26 8.24
N PHE A 227 7.96 0.30 7.34
CA PHE A 227 7.07 0.31 6.16
C PHE A 227 5.92 -0.65 6.43
N PHE A 228 4.73 -0.10 6.58
CA PHE A 228 3.53 -0.86 6.89
C PHE A 228 2.50 -0.71 5.77
N THR A 229 1.94 -1.83 5.31
CA THR A 229 0.79 -1.86 4.42
C THR A 229 -0.36 -2.61 5.11
N GLY A 230 -1.52 -1.97 5.23
CA GLY A 230 -2.69 -2.57 5.88
C GLY A 230 -3.82 -1.58 6.15
N SER A 231 -4.66 -1.87 7.14
CA SER A 231 -5.80 -1.01 7.47
C SER A 231 -5.41 0.26 8.21
N PRO A 232 -6.19 1.36 8.07
CA PRO A 232 -5.97 2.60 8.83
C PRO A 232 -5.97 2.41 10.35
N ALA A 233 -6.78 1.50 10.86
CA ALA A 233 -6.83 1.20 12.29
C ALA A 233 -5.49 0.65 12.80
N ILE A 234 -4.90 -0.32 12.10
CA ILE A 234 -3.61 -0.89 12.46
C ILE A 234 -2.47 0.10 12.18
N GLY A 235 -2.57 0.91 11.11
CA GLY A 235 -1.62 1.99 10.83
C GLY A 235 -1.46 2.97 12.00
N LYS A 236 -2.54 3.30 12.69
CA LYS A 236 -2.53 4.11 13.93
C LYS A 236 -1.75 3.41 15.07
N VAL A 237 -1.92 2.09 15.23
CA VAL A 237 -1.17 1.29 16.20
C VAL A 237 0.33 1.31 15.88
N VAL A 238 0.69 1.13 14.60
CA VAL A 238 2.09 1.21 14.14
C VAL A 238 2.69 2.58 14.43
N MET A 239 1.98 3.68 14.14
CA MET A 239 2.44 5.04 14.47
C MET A 239 2.65 5.22 15.97
N GLN A 240 1.73 4.72 16.80
CA GLN A 240 1.85 4.81 18.26
C GLN A 240 3.06 4.02 18.77
N ALA A 241 3.34 2.85 18.21
CA ALA A 241 4.52 2.08 18.55
C ALA A 241 5.80 2.80 18.11
N ALA A 242 5.85 3.29 16.87
CA ALA A 242 6.97 4.01 16.30
C ALA A 242 7.36 5.28 17.10
N SER A 243 6.37 5.96 17.66
CA SER A 243 6.60 7.19 18.46
C SER A 243 7.48 6.98 19.68
N LYS A 244 7.52 5.76 20.25
CA LYS A 244 8.35 5.44 21.42
C LYS A 244 9.87 5.57 21.15
N HIS A 245 10.25 5.35 19.88
CA HIS A 245 11.65 5.36 19.45
C HIS A 245 11.94 6.44 18.42
N LEU A 246 10.97 7.32 18.12
CA LEU A 246 11.03 8.30 17.02
C LEU A 246 11.32 7.64 15.67
N THR A 247 10.87 6.41 15.50
CA THR A 247 11.01 5.65 14.27
C THR A 247 10.21 6.31 13.16
N SER A 248 10.82 6.55 12.00
CA SER A 248 10.10 7.05 10.83
C SER A 248 9.18 5.99 10.24
N VAL A 249 8.04 6.40 9.70
CA VAL A 249 7.06 5.46 9.12
C VAL A 249 6.73 5.81 7.68
N THR A 250 6.50 4.77 6.87
CA THR A 250 5.73 4.83 5.63
C THR A 250 4.52 3.92 5.82
N LEU A 251 3.33 4.49 5.68
CA LEU A 251 2.07 3.79 5.87
C LEU A 251 1.30 3.79 4.54
N GLU A 252 1.13 2.62 3.97
CA GLU A 252 0.26 2.39 2.81
C GLU A 252 -1.05 1.79 3.32
N LEU A 253 -2.08 2.62 3.36
CA LEU A 253 -3.35 2.25 3.98
C LEU A 253 -4.44 2.13 2.92
N GLY A 254 -5.63 1.71 3.33
CA GLY A 254 -6.78 1.62 2.47
C GLY A 254 -7.59 2.92 2.39
N GLY A 255 -8.78 2.79 1.89
CA GLY A 255 -9.76 3.88 1.79
C GLY A 255 -10.82 3.59 0.74
N LYS A 256 -11.86 4.41 0.71
CA LYS A 256 -12.94 4.27 -0.27
C LYS A 256 -12.58 5.02 -1.56
N SER A 257 -11.97 4.33 -2.53
CA SER A 257 -11.52 4.90 -3.80
C SER A 257 -12.71 5.18 -4.75
N PRO A 258 -13.08 6.45 -4.97
CA PRO A 258 -14.20 6.81 -5.85
C PRO A 258 -13.84 6.69 -7.32
N THR A 259 -14.85 6.39 -8.13
CA THR A 259 -14.79 6.46 -9.58
C THR A 259 -15.86 7.43 -10.08
N VAL A 260 -15.49 8.38 -10.94
CA VAL A 260 -16.42 9.32 -11.57
C VAL A 260 -16.42 9.10 -13.08
N VAL A 261 -17.59 8.83 -13.64
CA VAL A 261 -17.82 8.65 -15.08
C VAL A 261 -18.74 9.75 -15.56
N ASP A 262 -18.25 10.68 -16.38
CA ASP A 262 -19.06 11.79 -16.86
C ASP A 262 -19.79 11.46 -18.19
N GLU A 263 -20.63 12.38 -18.63
CA GLU A 263 -21.44 12.27 -19.86
C GLU A 263 -20.60 12.11 -21.14
N THR A 264 -19.31 12.51 -21.11
CA THR A 264 -18.41 12.46 -22.27
C THR A 264 -17.59 11.18 -22.33
N ALA A 265 -17.62 10.35 -21.28
CA ALA A 265 -16.81 9.16 -21.16
C ALA A 265 -17.09 8.14 -22.29
N ASN A 266 -16.06 7.39 -22.65
CA ASN A 266 -16.24 6.20 -23.46
C ASN A 266 -16.73 5.06 -22.57
N ILE A 267 -18.03 4.75 -22.64
CA ILE A 267 -18.68 3.82 -21.70
C ILE A 267 -18.18 2.38 -21.88
N ASP A 268 -17.93 1.90 -23.10
CA ASP A 268 -17.37 0.56 -23.32
C ASP A 268 -15.99 0.41 -22.64
N ALA A 269 -15.13 1.39 -22.85
CA ALA A 269 -13.79 1.39 -22.23
C ALA A 269 -13.86 1.57 -20.69
N ALA A 270 -14.74 2.43 -20.20
CA ALA A 270 -14.95 2.67 -18.79
C ALA A 270 -15.46 1.40 -18.08
N ALA A 271 -16.55 0.81 -18.58
CA ALA A 271 -17.14 -0.41 -18.01
C ALA A 271 -16.13 -1.56 -17.95
N ARG A 272 -15.39 -1.80 -19.04
CA ARG A 272 -14.39 -2.86 -19.11
C ARG A 272 -13.27 -2.66 -18.09
N ARG A 273 -12.74 -1.44 -17.97
CA ARG A 273 -11.63 -1.10 -17.07
C ARG A 273 -12.07 -1.09 -15.61
N ILE A 274 -13.28 -0.61 -15.33
CA ILE A 274 -13.87 -0.61 -13.99
C ILE A 274 -14.16 -2.04 -13.54
N ALA A 275 -14.81 -2.87 -14.38
CA ALA A 275 -15.08 -4.26 -14.06
C ALA A 275 -13.80 -5.04 -13.78
N TRP A 276 -12.76 -4.89 -14.62
CA TRP A 276 -11.47 -5.52 -14.40
C TRP A 276 -10.85 -5.06 -13.08
N ALA A 277 -10.76 -3.75 -12.83
CA ALA A 277 -10.12 -3.21 -11.63
C ALA A 277 -10.87 -3.54 -10.34
N LYS A 278 -12.22 -3.65 -10.42
CA LYS A 278 -13.06 -3.97 -9.27
C LYS A 278 -13.06 -5.43 -8.91
N PHE A 279 -13.06 -6.34 -9.89
CA PHE A 279 -13.28 -7.76 -9.63
C PHE A 279 -12.01 -8.62 -9.69
N THR A 280 -10.88 -8.10 -10.18
CA THR A 280 -9.55 -8.70 -9.99
C THR A 280 -9.29 -8.91 -8.49
N ASN A 281 -8.68 -10.02 -8.13
CA ASN A 281 -8.41 -10.42 -6.74
C ASN A 281 -9.67 -10.37 -5.85
N ASN A 282 -10.84 -10.62 -6.44
CA ASN A 282 -12.13 -10.54 -5.74
C ASN A 282 -12.38 -9.16 -5.10
N GLY A 283 -11.85 -8.09 -5.69
CA GLY A 283 -11.96 -6.73 -5.16
C GLY A 283 -11.16 -6.46 -3.89
N GLN A 284 -10.32 -7.39 -3.46
CA GLN A 284 -9.47 -7.29 -2.26
C GLN A 284 -8.21 -6.46 -2.56
N ILE A 285 -8.41 -5.22 -3.00
CA ILE A 285 -7.37 -4.29 -3.48
C ILE A 285 -7.57 -2.93 -2.83
N CYS A 286 -6.54 -2.37 -2.20
CA CYS A 286 -6.58 -1.05 -1.55
C CYS A 286 -6.94 0.11 -2.51
N ILE A 287 -6.74 -0.09 -3.81
CA ILE A 287 -7.07 0.86 -4.88
C ILE A 287 -8.18 0.34 -5.81
N ALA A 288 -8.94 -0.71 -5.43
CA ALA A 288 -10.13 -1.08 -6.21
C ALA A 288 -11.14 0.08 -6.26
N PRO A 289 -11.86 0.29 -7.37
CA PRO A 289 -13.05 1.13 -7.36
C PRO A 289 -13.98 0.71 -6.21
N ASP A 290 -14.15 1.57 -5.21
CA ASP A 290 -14.93 1.22 -4.02
C ASP A 290 -16.41 1.59 -4.21
N TYR A 291 -16.66 2.76 -4.79
CA TYR A 291 -17.98 3.21 -5.23
C TYR A 291 -17.86 4.04 -6.51
N LEU A 292 -18.94 4.11 -7.28
CA LEU A 292 -18.95 4.69 -8.60
C LEU A 292 -20.06 5.73 -8.74
N PHE A 293 -19.70 6.89 -9.28
CA PHE A 293 -20.62 7.90 -9.79
C PHE A 293 -20.66 7.84 -11.32
N VAL A 294 -21.84 7.84 -11.89
CA VAL A 294 -22.04 7.93 -13.33
C VAL A 294 -23.06 9.02 -13.64
N HIS A 295 -22.78 9.86 -14.65
CA HIS A 295 -23.76 10.83 -15.11
C HIS A 295 -25.05 10.12 -15.52
N GLU A 296 -26.22 10.64 -15.08
CA GLU A 296 -27.49 9.94 -15.20
C GLU A 296 -27.80 9.52 -16.65
N SER A 297 -27.44 10.36 -17.64
CA SER A 297 -27.62 10.01 -19.07
C SER A 297 -26.81 8.80 -19.55
N LYS A 298 -25.89 8.29 -18.73
CA LYS A 298 -25.00 7.16 -19.07
C LYS A 298 -25.15 5.96 -18.13
N LYS A 299 -26.02 6.06 -17.13
CA LYS A 299 -26.14 5.06 -16.06
C LYS A 299 -26.58 3.69 -16.60
N ASP A 300 -27.67 3.63 -17.37
CA ASP A 300 -28.20 2.37 -17.89
C ASP A 300 -27.22 1.71 -18.87
N GLU A 301 -26.60 2.52 -19.75
CA GLU A 301 -25.57 2.04 -20.68
C GLU A 301 -24.37 1.44 -19.93
N LEU A 302 -23.89 2.13 -18.88
CA LEU A 302 -22.77 1.66 -18.08
C LEU A 302 -23.11 0.36 -17.31
N LEU A 303 -24.29 0.27 -16.70
CA LEU A 303 -24.73 -0.92 -15.96
C LEU A 303 -24.81 -2.14 -16.88
N ALA A 304 -25.40 -1.97 -18.09
CA ALA A 304 -25.46 -3.03 -19.09
C ALA A 304 -24.05 -3.49 -19.51
N LYS A 305 -23.13 -2.54 -19.76
CA LYS A 305 -21.76 -2.85 -20.15
C LYS A 305 -20.91 -3.43 -19.01
N LEU A 306 -21.16 -3.06 -17.76
CA LEU A 306 -20.53 -3.70 -16.60
C LEU A 306 -20.91 -5.18 -16.52
N LYS A 307 -22.22 -5.50 -16.66
CA LYS A 307 -22.70 -6.88 -16.69
C LYS A 307 -22.04 -7.67 -17.82
N GLU A 308 -22.04 -7.17 -19.06
CA GLU A 308 -21.42 -7.83 -20.23
C GLU A 308 -19.92 -8.15 -19.95
N ASN A 309 -19.18 -7.21 -19.39
CA ASN A 309 -17.76 -7.40 -19.10
C ASN A 309 -17.52 -8.39 -17.94
N ILE A 310 -18.33 -8.36 -16.87
CA ILE A 310 -18.24 -9.32 -15.77
C ILE A 310 -18.48 -10.75 -16.30
N GLU A 311 -19.53 -10.94 -17.09
CA GLU A 311 -19.85 -12.24 -17.70
C GLU A 311 -18.77 -12.69 -18.70
N SER A 312 -18.17 -11.76 -19.43
CA SER A 312 -17.05 -12.03 -20.34
C SER A 312 -15.79 -12.48 -19.60
N PHE A 313 -15.51 -11.93 -18.41
CA PHE A 313 -14.30 -12.23 -17.65
C PHE A 313 -14.42 -13.51 -16.82
N TYR A 314 -15.60 -13.75 -16.24
CA TYR A 314 -15.80 -14.80 -15.24
C TYR A 314 -16.89 -15.82 -15.60
N GLY A 315 -17.56 -15.66 -16.75
CA GLY A 315 -18.72 -16.48 -17.13
C GLY A 315 -20.01 -16.03 -16.42
N ILE A 316 -21.13 -16.61 -16.81
CA ILE A 316 -22.45 -16.34 -16.20
C ILE A 316 -22.49 -16.84 -14.73
N ASP A 317 -21.75 -17.89 -14.41
CA ASP A 317 -21.58 -18.40 -13.06
C ASP A 317 -20.10 -18.27 -12.63
N ALA A 318 -19.77 -17.12 -12.07
CA ALA A 318 -18.41 -16.80 -11.62
C ALA A 318 -17.88 -17.79 -10.54
N ARG A 319 -18.75 -18.50 -9.83
CA ARG A 319 -18.36 -19.52 -8.86
C ARG A 319 -17.55 -20.66 -9.51
N ARG A 320 -17.89 -20.99 -10.74
CA ARG A 320 -17.23 -22.05 -11.53
C ARG A 320 -16.04 -21.58 -12.34
N SER A 321 -15.78 -20.27 -12.34
CA SER A 321 -14.68 -19.69 -13.09
C SER A 321 -13.34 -19.94 -12.40
N ASP A 322 -12.38 -20.51 -13.11
CA ASP A 322 -10.99 -20.61 -12.62
C ASP A 322 -10.30 -19.25 -12.57
N SER A 323 -10.83 -18.24 -13.28
CA SER A 323 -10.30 -16.87 -13.28
C SER A 323 -10.82 -16.03 -12.12
N TYR A 324 -11.67 -16.56 -11.24
CA TYR A 324 -12.27 -15.83 -10.14
C TYR A 324 -11.77 -16.35 -8.79
N ALA A 325 -10.96 -15.56 -8.10
CA ALA A 325 -10.39 -15.89 -6.80
C ALA A 325 -11.46 -16.07 -5.70
N ARG A 326 -11.06 -16.30 -4.47
CA ARG A 326 -11.95 -16.39 -3.30
C ARG A 326 -11.62 -15.28 -2.31
N ILE A 327 -12.54 -15.03 -1.39
CA ILE A 327 -12.26 -14.19 -0.21
C ILE A 327 -11.27 -14.95 0.66
N VAL A 328 -10.32 -14.23 1.24
CA VAL A 328 -9.16 -14.82 1.93
C VAL A 328 -9.54 -15.74 3.10
N ASN A 329 -10.66 -15.49 3.76
CA ASN A 329 -11.16 -16.32 4.86
C ASN A 329 -12.63 -16.03 5.19
N ASN A 330 -13.21 -16.89 6.02
CA ASN A 330 -14.62 -16.82 6.43
C ASN A 330 -14.97 -15.51 7.17
N ARG A 331 -14.07 -14.93 7.97
CA ARG A 331 -14.33 -13.64 8.64
C ARG A 331 -14.60 -12.52 7.63
N HIS A 332 -13.78 -12.43 6.59
CA HIS A 332 -13.97 -11.42 5.52
C HIS A 332 -15.17 -11.75 4.65
N TYR A 333 -15.45 -13.03 4.41
CA TYR A 333 -16.69 -13.48 3.76
C TYR A 333 -17.93 -12.99 4.52
N GLN A 334 -18.02 -13.25 5.84
CA GLN A 334 -19.15 -12.82 6.66
C GLN A 334 -19.36 -11.31 6.63
N ARG A 335 -18.28 -10.54 6.70
CA ARG A 335 -18.31 -9.07 6.58
C ARG A 335 -18.92 -8.61 5.25
N LEU A 336 -18.49 -9.21 4.13
CA LEU A 336 -18.97 -8.84 2.79
C LEU A 336 -20.41 -9.26 2.55
N SER A 337 -20.79 -10.45 2.99
CA SER A 337 -22.19 -10.92 2.95
C SER A 337 -23.09 -9.99 3.77
N GLY A 338 -22.62 -9.57 4.95
CA GLY A 338 -23.32 -8.61 5.80
C GLY A 338 -23.51 -7.26 5.13
N TYR A 339 -22.53 -6.78 4.35
CA TYR A 339 -22.67 -5.52 3.59
C TYR A 339 -23.75 -5.59 2.51
N ILE A 340 -23.84 -6.72 1.79
CA ILE A 340 -24.87 -6.92 0.77
C ILE A 340 -26.26 -6.96 1.44
N GLU A 341 -26.41 -7.66 2.53
CA GLU A 341 -27.69 -7.77 3.24
C GLU A 341 -28.10 -6.45 3.90
N ASP A 342 -27.18 -5.71 4.56
CA ASP A 342 -27.45 -4.38 5.10
C ASP A 342 -27.93 -3.39 4.01
N ALA A 343 -27.26 -3.41 2.84
CA ALA A 343 -27.65 -2.56 1.73
C ALA A 343 -29.05 -2.91 1.21
N LYS A 344 -29.37 -4.19 1.04
CA LYS A 344 -30.70 -4.68 0.64
C LYS A 344 -31.78 -4.28 1.64
N GLN A 345 -31.53 -4.46 2.94
CA GLN A 345 -32.46 -4.08 4.01
C GLN A 345 -32.72 -2.56 4.02
N LYS A 346 -31.77 -1.76 3.60
CA LYS A 346 -31.89 -0.29 3.45
C LYS A 346 -32.40 0.17 2.08
N GLY A 347 -32.92 -0.75 1.26
CA GLY A 347 -33.60 -0.45 0.00
C GLY A 347 -32.73 -0.48 -1.25
N ALA A 348 -31.47 -0.90 -1.16
CA ALA A 348 -30.63 -1.02 -2.35
C ALA A 348 -31.15 -2.08 -3.31
N THR A 349 -31.04 -1.79 -4.61
CA THR A 349 -31.36 -2.70 -5.71
C THR A 349 -30.11 -3.47 -6.12
N VAL A 350 -30.19 -4.80 -6.21
CA VAL A 350 -29.13 -5.63 -6.77
C VAL A 350 -29.25 -5.63 -8.29
N ALA A 351 -28.46 -4.79 -8.96
CA ALA A 351 -28.47 -4.68 -10.43
C ALA A 351 -27.76 -5.87 -11.09
N TYR A 352 -26.81 -6.52 -10.41
CA TYR A 352 -26.12 -7.73 -10.86
C TYR A 352 -25.57 -8.52 -9.67
N GLY A 353 -25.59 -9.86 -9.74
CA GLY A 353 -24.97 -10.76 -8.77
C GLY A 353 -25.73 -10.86 -7.47
N GLY A 354 -25.01 -10.73 -6.35
CA GLY A 354 -25.55 -10.72 -4.97
C GLY A 354 -25.61 -12.08 -4.30
N ARG A 355 -25.17 -13.17 -4.93
CA ARG A 355 -25.11 -14.50 -4.33
C ARG A 355 -23.83 -14.67 -3.50
N THR A 356 -23.94 -15.40 -2.41
CA THR A 356 -22.81 -15.70 -1.52
C THR A 356 -22.84 -17.17 -1.12
N GLU A 357 -21.66 -17.80 -0.93
CA GLU A 357 -21.56 -19.20 -0.51
C GLU A 357 -20.42 -19.37 0.51
N GLY A 358 -20.79 -19.56 1.77
CA GLY A 358 -19.83 -19.55 2.88
C GLY A 358 -18.88 -20.75 2.93
N SER A 359 -19.31 -21.89 2.38
CA SER A 359 -18.47 -23.11 2.35
C SER A 359 -17.25 -22.98 1.41
N GLU A 360 -17.27 -21.96 0.53
CA GLU A 360 -16.19 -21.70 -0.43
C GLU A 360 -15.59 -20.30 -0.29
N ASP A 361 -15.93 -19.55 0.76
CA ASP A 361 -15.60 -18.12 0.90
C ASP A 361 -15.92 -17.32 -0.38
N TYR A 362 -17.02 -17.67 -1.05
CA TYR A 362 -17.42 -17.10 -2.35
C TYR A 362 -18.40 -15.95 -2.17
N VAL A 363 -18.07 -14.82 -2.77
CA VAL A 363 -18.96 -13.66 -2.96
C VAL A 363 -18.99 -13.34 -4.45
N GLU A 364 -20.20 -13.37 -5.04
CA GLU A 364 -20.39 -13.08 -6.46
C GLU A 364 -20.00 -11.64 -6.80
N PRO A 365 -19.45 -11.37 -8.02
CA PRO A 365 -19.34 -10.00 -8.50
C PRO A 365 -20.70 -9.30 -8.40
N THR A 366 -20.79 -8.26 -7.58
CA THR A 366 -22.06 -7.64 -7.21
C THR A 366 -22.08 -6.16 -7.56
N VAL A 367 -23.12 -5.71 -8.26
CA VAL A 367 -23.36 -4.29 -8.55
C VAL A 367 -24.66 -3.88 -7.87
N LEU A 368 -24.60 -2.83 -7.04
CA LEU A 368 -25.73 -2.29 -6.31
C LEU A 368 -26.10 -0.89 -6.84
N THR A 369 -27.39 -0.60 -6.94
CA THR A 369 -27.91 0.76 -7.17
C THR A 369 -28.84 1.17 -6.03
N ASP A 370 -29.26 2.42 -6.00
CA ASP A 370 -30.16 2.97 -4.99
C ASP A 370 -29.70 2.72 -3.56
N VAL A 371 -28.38 2.74 -3.35
CA VAL A 371 -27.74 2.44 -2.09
C VAL A 371 -27.88 3.63 -1.14
N ASP A 372 -28.45 3.41 0.04
CA ASP A 372 -28.50 4.42 1.09
C ASP A 372 -27.06 4.77 1.56
N PRO A 373 -26.66 6.06 1.59
CA PRO A 373 -25.33 6.47 2.04
C PRO A 373 -24.98 6.04 3.47
N SER A 374 -25.95 5.70 4.31
CA SER A 374 -25.74 5.17 5.67
C SER A 374 -25.47 3.66 5.70
N SER A 375 -25.57 2.97 4.57
CA SER A 375 -25.28 1.53 4.49
C SER A 375 -23.83 1.24 4.82
N ALA A 376 -23.56 0.09 5.43
CA ALA A 376 -22.21 -0.34 5.80
C ALA A 376 -21.26 -0.36 4.58
N VAL A 377 -21.77 -0.74 3.41
CA VAL A 377 -21.04 -0.73 2.13
C VAL A 377 -20.57 0.69 1.74
N MET A 378 -21.17 1.75 2.27
CA MET A 378 -20.80 3.16 2.02
C MET A 378 -20.03 3.82 3.15
N THR A 379 -20.12 3.30 4.37
CA THR A 379 -19.43 3.87 5.55
C THR A 379 -18.05 3.25 5.77
N GLU A 380 -17.85 1.99 5.36
CA GLU A 380 -16.59 1.25 5.49
C GLU A 380 -15.95 0.97 4.12
N GLU A 381 -14.65 0.75 4.10
CA GLU A 381 -13.95 0.25 2.90
C GLU A 381 -14.47 -1.16 2.57
N ILE A 382 -14.94 -1.36 1.35
CA ILE A 382 -15.56 -2.63 0.96
C ILE A 382 -14.53 -3.76 0.94
N PHE A 383 -13.37 -3.55 0.29
CA PHE A 383 -12.31 -4.54 0.15
C PHE A 383 -12.84 -5.92 -0.27
N GLY A 384 -13.65 -5.89 -1.34
CA GLY A 384 -14.38 -7.05 -1.83
C GLY A 384 -15.14 -6.75 -3.13
N PRO A 385 -15.82 -7.76 -3.72
CA PRO A 385 -16.39 -7.69 -5.07
C PRO A 385 -17.81 -7.05 -5.11
N VAL A 386 -18.02 -5.98 -4.37
CA VAL A 386 -19.29 -5.25 -4.32
C VAL A 386 -19.09 -3.81 -4.78
N LEU A 387 -19.84 -3.35 -5.78
CA LEU A 387 -19.74 -2.02 -6.38
C LEU A 387 -21.05 -1.26 -6.28
N PRO A 388 -21.18 -0.31 -5.34
CA PRO A 388 -22.26 0.67 -5.32
C PRO A 388 -22.13 1.65 -6.49
N VAL A 389 -23.24 1.94 -7.18
CA VAL A 389 -23.32 2.85 -8.32
C VAL A 389 -24.38 3.92 -8.07
N TYR A 390 -23.99 5.19 -8.16
CA TYR A 390 -24.81 6.37 -8.00
C TYR A 390 -24.95 7.11 -9.32
N GLY A 391 -26.18 7.51 -9.68
CA GLY A 391 -26.41 8.49 -10.73
C GLY A 391 -26.15 9.90 -10.20
N TYR A 392 -25.71 10.83 -11.05
CA TYR A 392 -25.58 12.25 -10.72
C TYR A 392 -25.92 13.11 -11.94
N THR A 393 -26.33 14.34 -11.73
CA THR A 393 -26.63 15.34 -12.76
C THR A 393 -25.66 16.52 -12.75
N SER A 394 -25.07 16.81 -11.61
CA SER A 394 -24.05 17.84 -11.44
C SER A 394 -22.76 17.25 -10.84
N LEU A 395 -21.60 17.66 -11.36
CA LEU A 395 -20.31 17.28 -10.78
C LEU A 395 -20.10 17.72 -9.33
N ASP A 396 -20.92 18.64 -8.83
CA ASP A 396 -20.85 19.02 -7.41
C ASP A 396 -21.26 17.86 -6.49
N GLU A 397 -22.22 17.03 -6.91
CA GLU A 397 -22.71 15.88 -6.13
C GLU A 397 -21.56 14.86 -5.83
N PRO A 398 -20.83 14.34 -6.83
CA PRO A 398 -19.71 13.44 -6.55
C PRO A 398 -18.56 14.15 -5.82
N ILE A 399 -18.27 15.43 -6.12
CA ILE A 399 -17.21 16.18 -5.45
C ILE A 399 -17.53 16.37 -3.96
N GLU A 400 -18.76 16.72 -3.62
CA GLU A 400 -19.21 16.89 -2.22
C GLU A 400 -19.15 15.57 -1.46
N MET A 401 -19.66 14.47 -2.06
CA MET A 401 -19.60 13.16 -1.41
C MET A 401 -18.16 12.67 -1.23
N ILE A 402 -17.27 12.89 -2.18
CA ILE A 402 -15.84 12.55 -2.03
C ILE A 402 -15.22 13.36 -0.88
N ASN A 403 -15.51 14.64 -0.81
CA ASN A 403 -14.96 15.53 0.22
C ASN A 403 -15.56 15.33 1.61
N SER A 404 -16.76 14.76 1.69
CA SER A 404 -17.38 14.40 2.98
C SER A 404 -16.75 13.18 3.65
N LYS A 405 -15.93 12.42 2.91
CA LYS A 405 -15.24 11.22 3.38
C LYS A 405 -13.75 11.48 3.62
N GLU A 406 -13.09 10.52 4.24
CA GLU A 406 -11.63 10.51 4.36
C GLU A 406 -10.95 10.47 2.98
N LYS A 407 -9.77 11.08 2.88
CA LYS A 407 -9.01 11.12 1.63
C LYS A 407 -8.70 9.71 1.12
N PRO A 408 -9.16 9.34 -0.07
CA PRO A 408 -8.95 8.01 -0.61
C PRO A 408 -7.49 7.79 -1.06
N LEU A 409 -7.08 6.52 -1.12
CA LEU A 409 -5.78 6.16 -1.69
C LEU A 409 -5.74 6.42 -3.21
N ALA A 410 -6.85 6.14 -3.92
CA ALA A 410 -6.97 6.40 -5.35
C ALA A 410 -8.28 7.11 -5.70
N LEU A 411 -8.25 7.88 -6.80
CA LEU A 411 -9.41 8.51 -7.44
C LEU A 411 -9.38 8.21 -8.95
N TYR A 412 -10.51 7.83 -9.53
CA TYR A 412 -10.64 7.49 -10.95
C TYR A 412 -11.60 8.43 -11.65
N ILE A 413 -11.19 8.95 -12.81
CA ILE A 413 -11.98 9.88 -13.61
C ILE A 413 -12.06 9.34 -15.04
N TYR A 414 -13.27 9.10 -15.52
CA TYR A 414 -13.53 8.73 -16.91
C TYR A 414 -14.25 9.88 -17.59
N SER A 415 -13.54 10.58 -18.47
CA SER A 415 -14.00 11.80 -19.14
C SER A 415 -13.18 12.08 -20.40
N LYS A 416 -13.80 12.72 -21.39
CA LYS A 416 -13.11 13.39 -22.51
C LYS A 416 -13.09 14.90 -22.36
N ASN A 417 -13.79 15.44 -21.37
CA ASN A 417 -13.85 16.86 -21.07
C ASN A 417 -12.75 17.27 -20.09
N GLN A 418 -11.74 17.99 -20.58
CA GLN A 418 -10.63 18.45 -19.74
C GLN A 418 -11.08 19.36 -18.61
N GLY A 419 -12.10 20.20 -18.83
CA GLY A 419 -12.67 21.07 -17.79
C GLY A 419 -13.26 20.27 -16.62
N ASN A 420 -13.97 19.16 -16.90
CA ASN A 420 -14.51 18.27 -15.88
C ASN A 420 -13.37 17.57 -15.11
N ILE A 421 -12.34 17.07 -15.83
CA ILE A 421 -11.15 16.46 -15.22
C ILE A 421 -10.48 17.43 -14.27
N ASP A 422 -10.18 18.64 -14.73
CA ASP A 422 -9.50 19.69 -13.94
C ASP A 422 -10.34 20.11 -12.72
N ARG A 423 -11.67 20.24 -12.90
CA ARG A 423 -12.58 20.56 -11.82
C ARG A 423 -12.57 19.52 -10.70
N ILE A 424 -12.61 18.22 -11.05
CA ILE A 424 -12.57 17.14 -10.07
C ILE A 424 -11.21 17.15 -9.35
N ILE A 425 -10.09 17.23 -10.09
CA ILE A 425 -8.74 17.21 -9.50
C ILE A 425 -8.51 18.40 -8.56
N GLN A 426 -8.96 19.61 -8.96
CA GLN A 426 -8.75 20.83 -8.16
C GLN A 426 -9.61 20.87 -6.90
N ASN A 427 -10.80 20.24 -6.92
CA ASN A 427 -11.75 20.29 -5.83
C ASN A 427 -11.77 19.03 -4.95
N THR A 428 -10.93 18.03 -5.23
CA THR A 428 -10.81 16.80 -4.42
C THR A 428 -9.38 16.58 -3.95
N ARG A 429 -9.18 15.61 -3.06
CA ARG A 429 -7.86 15.17 -2.60
C ARG A 429 -7.81 13.64 -2.61
N ALA A 430 -6.70 13.07 -3.09
CA ALA A 430 -6.45 11.64 -3.11
C ALA A 430 -4.95 11.35 -2.99
N GLY A 431 -4.59 10.12 -2.70
CA GLY A 431 -3.21 9.65 -2.75
C GLY A 431 -2.66 9.67 -4.18
N GLY A 432 -3.42 9.14 -5.13
CA GLY A 432 -3.15 9.16 -6.57
C GLY A 432 -4.42 9.30 -7.39
N THR A 433 -4.30 9.72 -8.65
CA THR A 433 -5.43 9.84 -9.58
C THR A 433 -5.10 9.17 -10.92
N CYS A 434 -6.08 8.47 -11.48
CA CYS A 434 -5.95 7.85 -12.80
C CYS A 434 -7.08 8.34 -13.70
N ILE A 435 -6.73 8.85 -14.89
CA ILE A 435 -7.69 9.38 -15.86
C ILE A 435 -7.90 8.35 -16.95
N ASN A 436 -9.17 8.07 -17.26
CA ASN A 436 -9.60 7.10 -18.26
C ASN A 436 -9.03 5.69 -18.05
N HIS A 437 -8.61 5.36 -16.85
CA HIS A 437 -8.22 4.02 -16.43
C HIS A 437 -8.41 3.87 -14.91
N SER A 438 -8.34 2.64 -14.41
CA SER A 438 -8.27 2.34 -12.97
C SER A 438 -7.02 1.51 -12.67
N VAL A 439 -6.48 1.63 -11.46
CA VAL A 439 -5.32 0.93 -10.88
C VAL A 439 -3.97 1.10 -11.60
N MET A 440 -3.93 1.54 -12.85
CA MET A 440 -2.69 1.54 -13.66
C MET A 440 -1.60 2.49 -13.18
N HIS A 441 -1.93 3.50 -12.38
CA HIS A 441 -0.92 4.39 -11.76
C HIS A 441 0.01 3.62 -10.79
N PHE A 442 -0.44 2.49 -10.24
CA PHE A 442 0.39 1.60 -9.42
C PHE A 442 1.58 1.02 -10.21
N PHE A 443 1.42 0.71 -11.49
CA PHE A 443 2.46 0.14 -12.33
C PHE A 443 3.47 1.16 -12.86
N GLN A 444 3.27 2.46 -12.59
CA GLN A 444 4.12 3.53 -13.07
C GLN A 444 5.23 3.88 -12.05
N ASN A 445 6.38 3.21 -12.14
CA ASN A 445 7.50 3.35 -11.19
C ASN A 445 8.14 4.76 -11.13
N ASN A 446 7.74 5.69 -11.99
CA ASN A 446 8.17 7.09 -11.92
C ASN A 446 7.15 8.00 -11.21
N LEU A 447 5.99 7.47 -10.82
CA LEU A 447 5.01 8.20 -10.01
C LEU A 447 5.15 7.82 -8.54
N PRO A 448 4.93 8.78 -7.61
CA PRO A 448 4.81 8.45 -6.19
C PRO A 448 3.53 7.65 -5.98
N PHE A 449 3.63 6.48 -5.37
CA PHE A 449 2.49 5.71 -4.92
C PHE A 449 2.35 5.84 -3.40
N GLY A 450 1.14 6.10 -2.92
CA GLY A 450 0.85 6.20 -1.49
C GLY A 450 -0.26 7.19 -1.17
N GLY A 451 -0.79 7.08 0.04
CA GLY A 451 -1.95 7.80 0.51
C GLY A 451 -1.69 9.24 1.01
N SER A 452 -2.73 9.81 1.57
CA SER A 452 -2.73 11.10 2.26
C SER A 452 -3.61 11.02 3.50
N ASN A 453 -3.07 11.31 4.68
CA ASN A 453 -3.74 11.21 5.98
C ASN A 453 -4.28 9.79 6.24
N ASN A 454 -5.60 9.59 6.24
CA ASN A 454 -6.20 8.30 6.58
C ASN A 454 -5.88 7.18 5.57
N SER A 455 -5.54 7.52 4.32
CA SER A 455 -5.10 6.55 3.32
C SER A 455 -3.59 6.29 3.30
N GLY A 456 -2.79 7.03 4.09
CA GLY A 456 -1.36 6.75 4.22
C GLY A 456 -0.49 7.95 4.53
N ILE A 457 0.78 7.67 4.84
CA ILE A 457 1.86 8.63 5.12
C ILE A 457 3.11 8.16 4.39
N GLY A 458 3.77 9.05 3.68
CA GLY A 458 4.91 8.70 2.84
C GLY A 458 4.50 8.22 1.46
N LYS A 459 5.47 7.79 0.67
CA LYS A 459 5.28 7.30 -0.71
C LYS A 459 6.24 6.15 -0.99
N GLY A 460 5.79 5.22 -1.82
CA GLY A 460 6.57 4.11 -2.34
C GLY A 460 6.88 4.24 -3.82
N HIS A 461 7.43 3.19 -4.40
CA HIS A 461 7.82 2.97 -5.79
C HIS A 461 8.98 3.81 -6.30
N GLY A 462 9.85 3.19 -7.07
CA GLY A 462 10.96 3.82 -7.76
C GLY A 462 11.85 4.67 -6.86
N PHE A 463 12.08 5.92 -7.27
CA PHE A 463 12.86 6.87 -6.48
C PHE A 463 12.19 7.22 -5.15
N PHE A 464 10.87 7.32 -5.11
CA PHE A 464 10.14 7.66 -3.89
C PHE A 464 10.25 6.55 -2.83
N GLY A 465 10.24 5.28 -3.26
CA GLY A 465 10.53 4.15 -2.38
C GLY A 465 11.96 4.16 -1.86
N PHE A 466 12.96 4.39 -2.74
CA PHE A 466 14.35 4.59 -2.33
C PHE A 466 14.49 5.73 -1.32
N GLU A 467 13.81 6.87 -1.55
CA GLU A 467 13.82 8.03 -0.65
C GLU A 467 13.16 7.70 0.70
N ALA A 468 12.05 6.94 0.72
CA ALA A 468 11.36 6.52 1.94
C ALA A 468 12.28 5.75 2.91
N PHE A 469 13.18 4.93 2.35
CA PHE A 469 14.18 4.18 3.11
C PHE A 469 15.52 4.91 3.28
N SER A 470 15.60 6.18 2.87
CA SER A 470 16.81 7.00 2.96
C SER A 470 16.62 8.21 3.88
N ASN A 471 17.72 8.70 4.44
CA ASN A 471 17.80 10.01 5.08
C ASN A 471 18.41 11.02 4.09
N PRO A 472 17.68 12.06 3.64
CA PRO A 472 18.21 13.08 2.75
C PRO A 472 19.08 14.08 3.54
N ARG A 473 20.35 13.77 3.70
CA ARG A 473 21.32 14.59 4.44
C ARG A 473 21.78 15.78 3.60
N GLY A 474 21.49 16.99 4.07
CA GLY A 474 22.02 18.22 3.48
C GLY A 474 23.52 18.36 3.79
N VAL A 475 24.34 18.55 2.73
CA VAL A 475 25.77 18.80 2.86
C VAL A 475 26.10 20.15 2.25
N PHE A 476 26.61 21.05 3.10
CA PHE A 476 27.06 22.38 2.73
C PHE A 476 28.59 22.44 2.82
N LYS A 477 29.26 22.94 1.78
CA LYS A 477 30.72 23.07 1.74
C LYS A 477 31.12 24.48 1.38
N GLN A 478 31.87 25.18 2.25
CA GLN A 478 32.58 26.38 1.91
C GLN A 478 33.75 26.01 0.99
N VAL A 479 33.82 26.63 -0.20
CA VAL A 479 34.83 26.34 -1.23
C VAL A 479 35.89 27.47 -1.26
N LEU A 480 35.43 28.74 -1.21
CA LEU A 480 36.32 29.87 -1.14
C LEU A 480 36.81 30.12 0.30
N PRO A 481 38.01 30.68 0.50
CA PRO A 481 38.57 30.91 1.84
C PRO A 481 37.85 32.00 2.64
N PHE A 482 36.89 32.69 2.02
CA PHE A 482 36.06 33.72 2.66
C PHE A 482 34.57 33.45 2.38
N SER A 483 33.74 33.93 3.28
CA SER A 483 32.28 33.86 3.14
C SER A 483 31.68 35.26 3.18
N ALA A 484 30.69 35.53 2.34
CA ALA A 484 29.97 36.81 2.33
C ALA A 484 29.36 37.16 3.69
N ILE A 485 28.97 36.17 4.47
CA ILE A 485 28.41 36.35 5.82
C ILE A 485 29.42 36.97 6.79
N GLU A 486 30.73 36.79 6.56
CA GLU A 486 31.78 37.36 7.42
C GLU A 486 31.77 38.89 7.43
N LEU A 487 31.28 39.52 6.32
CA LEU A 487 31.09 40.98 6.24
C LEU A 487 29.96 41.46 7.19
N MET A 488 29.13 40.58 7.65
CA MET A 488 27.96 40.87 8.51
C MET A 488 28.15 40.35 9.93
N MET A 489 29.25 39.63 10.26
CA MET A 489 29.52 39.12 11.59
C MET A 489 29.90 40.23 12.60
N ALA A 490 29.74 39.98 13.89
CA ALA A 490 30.14 40.86 14.96
C ALA A 490 31.68 41.21 14.90
N PRO A 491 32.11 42.40 15.37
CA PRO A 491 31.29 43.45 16.01
C PRO A 491 30.44 44.21 14.97
N PHE A 492 29.17 44.49 15.37
CA PHE A 492 28.23 45.20 14.52
C PHE A 492 28.52 46.73 14.52
N ASN A 493 28.42 47.36 13.35
CA ASN A 493 28.52 48.81 13.14
C ASN A 493 27.50 49.26 12.06
N LYS A 494 27.41 50.57 11.83
CA LYS A 494 26.47 51.14 10.87
C LYS A 494 26.63 50.60 9.45
N LEU A 495 27.88 50.37 9.00
CA LEU A 495 28.14 49.78 7.69
C LEU A 495 27.61 48.35 7.58
N LYS A 496 27.90 47.53 8.58
CA LYS A 496 27.40 46.15 8.60
C LYS A 496 25.87 46.09 8.68
N GLN A 497 25.25 47.01 9.44
CA GLN A 497 23.79 47.13 9.47
C GLN A 497 23.23 47.46 8.08
N THR A 498 23.85 48.43 7.36
CA THR A 498 23.43 48.76 6.00
C THR A 498 23.55 47.53 5.06
N ILE A 499 24.63 46.77 5.15
CA ILE A 499 24.81 45.53 4.34
C ILE A 499 23.72 44.51 4.69
N ILE A 500 23.42 44.34 5.98
CA ILE A 500 22.33 43.45 6.45
C ILE A 500 20.99 43.91 5.90
N ASP A 501 20.69 45.21 5.99
CA ASP A 501 19.41 45.78 5.51
C ASP A 501 19.25 45.61 3.99
N LEU A 502 20.33 45.80 3.22
CA LEU A 502 20.36 45.51 1.79
C LEU A 502 20.16 44.04 1.49
N SER A 503 20.80 43.17 2.30
CA SER A 503 20.62 41.73 2.14
C SER A 503 19.18 41.30 2.42
N ILE A 504 18.55 41.81 3.48
CA ILE A 504 17.12 41.57 3.79
C ILE A 504 16.19 42.03 2.67
N ARG A 505 16.57 43.14 1.99
CA ARG A 505 15.72 43.70 0.94
C ARG A 505 15.78 42.95 -0.38
N TYR A 506 16.94 42.33 -0.73
CA TYR A 506 17.21 41.82 -2.07
C TYR A 506 17.45 40.31 -2.14
N PHE A 507 17.61 39.62 -1.00
CA PHE A 507 17.82 38.16 -0.88
C PHE A 507 16.84 37.53 0.13
#